data_31511d2f56ef74de085e1c3920923e2c
#
_entry.id   31511d2f56ef74de085e1c3920923e2c
#
_cell.length_a   1.000
_cell.length_b   1.000
_cell.length_c   1.000
_cell.angle_alpha   90.00
_cell.angle_beta   90.00
_cell.angle_gamma   90.00
#
_symmetry.space_group_name_H-M   'P 1'
#
loop_
_entity.id
_entity.type
_entity.pdbx_description
1 polymer ?
#
loop_
_entity_poly.entity_id
_entity_poly.type
_entity_poly.pdbx_seq_one_letter_code
_entity_poly.pdbx_strand_id
1 'polypeptide(L)'
;WITRHTGEKFDPGFCGKGLACRSVSYAASMSPCCLSADERKALPELLRNLDALSVREAELAEMIRPLTEKEVRVVCDPVLLLTYEEWERRCIPVKRNRPYVLCYNLMRSEACMKQARETGKELGCEVVEITAILRLTKPGKYCLQALDPISFISYFKEATFVVTSSFHGTVFSVLFHKPFYVVGMGNLGGRSAALL
;
A
#
# COMPACT_ATOMS: atom_id res chain seq x y z
N TRP A 1 4.95 6.77 8.22
CA TRP A 1 3.64 7.41 8.03
C TRP A 1 3.62 8.76 8.70
N ILE A 2 3.75 9.79 7.93
CA ILE A 2 3.43 11.14 8.37
C ILE A 2 1.95 11.26 8.05
N THR A 3 1.09 10.98 9.04
CA THR A 3 -0.35 10.90 8.77
C THR A 3 -1.06 12.16 9.21
N ARG A 4 -1.83 12.70 8.30
CA ARG A 4 -2.88 13.67 8.56
C ARG A 4 -4.21 13.02 8.97
N HIS A 5 -4.24 11.68 9.17
CA HIS A 5 -5.47 10.95 9.45
C HIS A 5 -5.99 11.11 10.87
N THR A 6 -5.15 11.61 11.78
CA THR A 6 -5.52 11.81 13.19
C THR A 6 -5.67 13.29 13.57
N GLY A 7 -5.97 14.15 12.58
CA GLY A 7 -6.17 15.57 12.82
C GLY A 7 -4.85 16.36 12.88
N GLU A 8 -4.53 17.03 11.79
CA GLU A 8 -3.70 18.21 11.62
C GLU A 8 -2.27 18.27 12.20
N LYS A 9 -1.80 17.29 12.97
CA LYS A 9 -0.45 17.30 13.55
C LYS A 9 0.29 16.01 13.27
N PHE A 10 1.61 16.11 13.04
CA PHE A 10 2.49 14.95 13.09
C PHE A 10 2.34 14.20 14.41
N ASP A 11 2.18 12.91 14.35
CA ASP A 11 2.42 12.08 15.52
C ASP A 11 3.93 11.87 15.65
N PRO A 12 4.55 12.48 16.69
CA PRO A 12 6.00 12.39 16.90
C PRO A 12 6.47 10.94 17.16
N GLY A 13 5.58 10.04 17.53
CA GLY A 13 5.86 8.61 17.71
C GLY A 13 6.37 7.95 16.42
N PHE A 14 5.88 8.36 15.25
CA PHE A 14 6.37 7.86 13.96
C PHE A 14 7.81 8.26 13.64
N CYS A 15 8.34 9.25 14.34
CA CYS A 15 9.73 9.67 14.20
C CYS A 15 10.59 9.21 15.39
N GLY A 16 10.17 8.21 16.15
CA GLY A 16 10.92 7.64 17.27
C GLY A 16 11.05 8.55 18.48
N LYS A 17 10.25 9.61 18.61
CA LYS A 17 10.32 10.53 19.77
C LYS A 17 10.00 9.79 21.06
N GLY A 18 10.90 9.92 22.03
CA GLY A 18 10.76 9.29 23.35
C GLY A 18 11.28 7.85 23.42
N LEU A 19 11.81 7.29 22.33
CA LEU A 19 12.47 5.99 22.35
C LEU A 19 13.92 6.13 22.81
N ALA A 20 14.36 5.26 23.73
CA ALA A 20 15.74 5.21 24.21
C ALA A 20 16.63 4.23 23.41
N CYS A 21 16.08 3.63 22.35
CA CYS A 21 16.79 2.68 21.50
C CYS A 21 17.12 3.29 20.14
N ARG A 22 18.06 2.64 19.45
CA ARG A 22 18.36 2.98 18.06
C ARG A 22 17.11 2.87 17.21
N SER A 23 16.79 3.93 16.47
CA SER A 23 15.58 4.04 15.68
C SER A 23 15.92 4.37 14.23
N VAL A 24 15.31 3.66 13.29
CA VAL A 24 15.53 3.85 11.86
C VAL A 24 14.22 3.98 11.12
N SER A 25 14.18 4.82 10.11
CA SER A 25 13.09 4.87 9.14
C SER A 25 13.43 3.99 7.95
N TYR A 26 12.61 2.99 7.66
CA TYR A 26 12.74 2.17 6.46
C TYR A 26 11.54 2.36 5.55
N ALA A 27 11.81 2.77 4.30
CA ALA A 27 10.79 2.96 3.26
C ALA A 27 9.59 3.82 3.70
N ALA A 28 9.84 4.87 4.51
CA ALA A 28 8.78 5.79 4.90
C ALA A 28 8.14 6.41 3.65
N SER A 29 6.84 6.64 3.72
CA SER A 29 6.03 7.06 2.58
C SER A 29 5.05 8.16 2.97
N MET A 30 4.87 9.13 2.09
CA MET A 30 3.88 10.19 2.23
C MET A 30 3.11 10.36 0.92
N SER A 31 1.79 10.51 1.01
CA SER A 31 0.96 10.83 -0.15
C SER A 31 -0.22 11.73 0.29
N PRO A 32 -0.42 12.86 -0.36
CA PRO A 32 0.49 13.49 -1.34
C PRO A 32 1.82 13.94 -0.70
N CYS A 33 2.88 14.02 -1.50
CA CYS A 33 4.18 14.53 -1.07
C CYS A 33 4.13 16.06 -0.93
N CYS A 34 3.52 16.56 0.13
CA CYS A 34 3.47 18.00 0.45
C CYS A 34 3.49 18.21 1.95
N LEU A 35 4.24 19.22 2.40
CA LEU A 35 4.32 19.65 3.80
C LEU A 35 3.67 21.01 3.96
N SER A 36 2.84 21.16 4.97
CA SER A 36 2.42 22.48 5.47
C SER A 36 3.61 23.25 6.05
N ALA A 37 3.44 24.54 6.29
CA ALA A 37 4.46 25.37 6.91
C ALA A 37 4.85 24.86 8.31
N ASP A 38 3.87 24.45 9.11
CA ASP A 38 4.09 23.94 10.47
C ASP A 38 4.80 22.59 10.46
N GLU A 39 4.42 21.71 9.53
CA GLU A 39 5.08 20.42 9.34
C GLU A 39 6.54 20.58 8.91
N ARG A 40 6.81 21.49 7.97
CA ARG A 40 8.17 21.82 7.53
C ARG A 40 9.02 22.37 8.67
N LYS A 41 8.42 23.13 9.58
CA LYS A 41 9.12 23.68 10.77
C LYS A 41 9.41 22.61 11.82
N ALA A 42 8.48 21.66 12.03
CA ALA A 42 8.62 20.64 13.07
C ALA A 42 9.50 19.44 12.65
N LEU A 43 9.51 19.11 11.36
CA LEU A 43 10.14 17.90 10.84
C LEU A 43 11.65 17.79 11.11
N PRO A 44 12.48 18.88 11.03
CA PRO A 44 13.91 18.80 11.35
C PRO A 44 14.20 18.27 12.76
N GLU A 45 13.43 18.72 13.76
CA GLU A 45 13.57 18.24 15.13
C GLU A 45 13.19 16.77 15.25
N LEU A 46 12.08 16.38 14.63
CA LEU A 46 11.60 15.00 14.66
C LEU A 46 12.57 14.03 13.98
N LEU A 47 13.16 14.42 12.85
CA LEU A 47 14.13 13.58 12.12
C LEU A 47 15.44 13.35 12.90
N ARG A 48 15.77 14.18 13.90
CA ARG A 48 16.94 13.95 14.76
C ARG A 48 16.83 12.69 15.59
N ASN A 49 15.61 12.24 15.92
CA ASN A 49 15.39 11.03 16.71
C ASN A 49 15.70 9.73 15.94
N LEU A 50 15.85 9.80 14.61
CA LEU A 50 16.11 8.62 13.78
C LEU A 50 17.59 8.53 13.45
N ASP A 51 18.23 7.39 13.68
CA ASP A 51 19.65 7.15 13.40
C ASP A 51 19.94 7.00 11.90
N ALA A 52 18.98 6.50 11.14
CA ALA A 52 19.06 6.39 9.69
C ALA A 52 17.70 6.68 9.04
N LEU A 53 17.74 7.24 7.84
CA LEU A 53 16.55 7.68 7.10
C LEU A 53 16.50 6.99 5.74
N SER A 54 15.39 6.31 5.48
CA SER A 54 15.05 5.92 4.12
C SER A 54 13.57 6.13 3.85
N VAL A 55 13.28 6.45 2.61
CA VAL A 55 11.94 6.73 2.10
C VAL A 55 11.68 5.89 0.87
N ARG A 56 10.43 5.76 0.49
CA ARG A 56 10.04 4.96 -0.67
C ARG A 56 9.95 5.78 -1.95
N GLU A 57 9.59 7.04 -1.87
CA GLU A 57 9.41 7.93 -3.00
C GLU A 57 10.59 8.90 -3.15
N ALA A 58 11.08 9.08 -4.39
CA ALA A 58 12.14 10.05 -4.70
C ALA A 58 11.71 11.50 -4.36
N GLU A 59 10.45 11.85 -4.66
CA GLU A 59 9.89 13.16 -4.32
C GLU A 59 9.95 13.44 -2.82
N LEU A 60 9.65 12.43 -1.99
CA LEU A 60 9.74 12.55 -0.55
C LEU A 60 11.18 12.73 -0.08
N ALA A 61 12.13 12.02 -0.71
CA ALA A 61 13.55 12.20 -0.41
C ALA A 61 14.01 13.64 -0.69
N GLU A 62 13.66 14.19 -1.85
CA GLU A 62 14.01 15.56 -2.21
C GLU A 62 13.40 16.59 -1.28
N MET A 63 12.18 16.36 -0.82
CA MET A 63 11.50 17.22 0.14
C MET A 63 12.14 17.20 1.54
N ILE A 64 12.67 16.04 1.96
CA ILE A 64 13.25 15.84 3.29
C ILE A 64 14.73 16.24 3.34
N ARG A 65 15.51 16.03 2.29
CA ARG A 65 16.96 16.32 2.25
C ARG A 65 17.33 17.71 2.79
N PRO A 66 16.61 18.80 2.43
CA PRO A 66 16.93 20.13 2.97
C PRO A 66 16.62 20.30 4.47
N LEU A 67 15.95 19.33 5.09
CA LEU A 67 15.47 19.40 6.47
C LEU A 67 16.32 18.57 7.45
N THR A 68 17.37 17.93 6.98
CA THR A 68 18.26 17.08 7.78
C THR A 68 19.67 17.04 7.19
N GLU A 69 20.68 16.90 8.05
CA GLU A 69 22.06 16.64 7.61
C GLU A 69 22.34 15.14 7.35
N LYS A 70 21.38 14.28 7.68
CA LYS A 70 21.50 12.83 7.48
C LYS A 70 21.30 12.47 6.02
N GLU A 71 21.98 11.43 5.57
CA GLU A 71 21.71 10.82 4.26
C GLU A 71 20.27 10.33 4.20
N VAL A 72 19.52 10.72 3.17
CA VAL A 72 18.17 10.21 2.89
C VAL A 72 18.23 9.29 1.69
N ARG A 73 18.06 7.99 1.93
CA ARG A 73 18.09 6.96 0.90
C ARG A 73 16.70 6.67 0.35
N VAL A 74 16.62 6.44 -0.95
CA VAL A 74 15.41 5.90 -1.58
C VAL A 74 15.57 4.39 -1.66
N VAL A 75 14.58 3.68 -1.12
CA VAL A 75 14.57 2.20 -1.05
C VAL A 75 13.22 1.67 -1.51
N CYS A 76 13.17 0.41 -1.90
CA CYS A 76 11.92 -0.25 -2.28
C CYS A 76 10.99 -0.47 -1.08
N ASP A 77 9.71 -0.75 -1.38
CA ASP A 77 8.74 -1.16 -0.37
C ASP A 77 9.20 -2.46 0.32
N PRO A 78 8.98 -2.61 1.66
CA PRO A 78 9.37 -3.82 2.40
C PRO A 78 8.84 -5.13 1.81
N VAL A 79 7.71 -5.11 1.13
CA VAL A 79 7.15 -6.28 0.44
C VAL A 79 8.14 -6.85 -0.59
N LEU A 80 8.93 -6.00 -1.23
CA LEU A 80 9.90 -6.37 -2.26
C LEU A 80 11.25 -6.84 -1.70
N LEU A 81 11.42 -6.91 -0.37
CA LEU A 81 12.59 -7.52 0.26
C LEU A 81 12.59 -9.05 0.17
N LEU A 82 11.43 -9.64 -0.03
CA LEU A 82 11.28 -11.07 -0.28
C LEU A 82 11.02 -11.32 -1.76
N THR A 83 11.59 -12.41 -2.28
CA THR A 83 11.39 -12.84 -3.65
C THR A 83 10.00 -13.44 -3.87
N TYR A 84 9.64 -13.67 -5.15
CA TYR A 84 8.43 -14.41 -5.51
C TYR A 84 8.34 -15.76 -4.78
N GLU A 85 9.43 -16.55 -4.82
CA GLU A 85 9.47 -17.90 -4.24
C GLU A 85 9.36 -17.88 -2.71
N GLU A 86 9.91 -16.85 -2.08
CA GLU A 86 9.79 -16.69 -0.62
C GLU A 86 8.38 -16.33 -0.19
N TRP A 87 7.67 -15.51 -0.95
CA TRP A 87 6.26 -15.22 -0.74
C TRP A 87 5.39 -16.43 -1.08
N GLU A 88 5.66 -17.10 -2.20
CA GLU A 88 4.91 -18.28 -2.64
C GLU A 88 4.91 -19.39 -1.59
N ARG A 89 6.05 -19.67 -0.96
CA ARG A 89 6.16 -20.67 0.13
C ARG A 89 5.31 -20.34 1.36
N ARG A 90 4.93 -19.09 1.54
CA ARG A 90 4.07 -18.64 2.65
C ARG A 90 2.59 -18.69 2.31
N CYS A 91 2.26 -18.68 1.03
CA CYS A 91 0.88 -18.72 0.59
C CYS A 91 0.22 -20.06 0.91
N ILE A 92 -1.07 -19.99 1.17
CA ILE A 92 -1.94 -21.17 1.41
C ILE A 92 -2.95 -21.28 0.28
N PRO A 93 -3.44 -22.49 -0.04
CA PRO A 93 -4.46 -22.64 -1.07
C PRO A 93 -5.73 -21.85 -0.76
N VAL A 94 -6.20 -21.10 -1.73
CA VAL A 94 -7.48 -20.39 -1.64
C VAL A 94 -8.61 -21.36 -1.98
N LYS A 95 -9.58 -21.52 -1.06
CA LYS A 95 -10.72 -22.43 -1.25
C LYS A 95 -11.74 -21.88 -2.25
N ARG A 96 -11.39 -21.89 -3.53
CA ARG A 96 -12.27 -21.47 -4.63
C ARG A 96 -12.18 -22.45 -5.79
N ASN A 97 -13.34 -22.76 -6.37
CA ASN A 97 -13.45 -23.74 -7.44
C ASN A 97 -13.50 -23.11 -8.84
N ARG A 98 -13.48 -21.78 -8.93
CA ARG A 98 -13.57 -21.04 -10.18
C ARG A 98 -12.50 -19.96 -10.27
N PRO A 99 -11.98 -19.68 -11.47
CA PRO A 99 -11.07 -18.57 -11.69
C PRO A 99 -11.75 -17.23 -11.32
N TYR A 100 -10.98 -16.28 -10.85
CA TYR A 100 -11.53 -15.00 -10.40
C TYR A 100 -10.65 -13.80 -10.74
N VAL A 101 -11.31 -12.68 -10.93
CA VAL A 101 -10.72 -11.35 -10.90
C VAL A 101 -10.72 -10.88 -9.46
N LEU A 102 -9.55 -10.57 -8.92
CA LEU A 102 -9.40 -9.97 -7.60
C LEU A 102 -9.60 -8.46 -7.68
N CYS A 103 -10.59 -7.93 -6.97
CA CYS A 103 -10.79 -6.49 -6.82
C CYS A 103 -10.31 -6.06 -5.42
N TYR A 104 -9.09 -5.51 -5.34
CA TYR A 104 -8.60 -4.94 -4.08
C TYR A 104 -8.96 -3.47 -4.00
N ASN A 105 -10.07 -3.18 -3.32
CA ASN A 105 -10.76 -1.90 -3.31
C ASN A 105 -10.78 -1.28 -1.91
N LEU A 106 -9.71 -0.54 -1.56
CA LEU A 106 -9.54 0.02 -0.22
C LEU A 106 -10.64 1.01 0.17
N MET A 107 -11.01 1.91 -0.75
CA MET A 107 -11.86 3.07 -0.47
C MET A 107 -13.28 2.92 -1.07
N ARG A 108 -13.69 1.72 -1.40
CA ARG A 108 -15.00 1.43 -2.05
C ARG A 108 -15.22 2.26 -3.32
N SER A 109 -14.19 2.41 -4.13
CA SER A 109 -14.30 3.07 -5.41
C SER A 109 -15.24 2.29 -6.33
N GLU A 110 -16.33 2.94 -6.76
CA GLU A 110 -17.25 2.33 -7.74
C GLU A 110 -16.56 2.11 -9.08
N ALA A 111 -15.66 2.99 -9.48
CA ALA A 111 -14.87 2.83 -10.69
C ALA A 111 -14.00 1.56 -10.64
N CYS A 112 -13.35 1.26 -9.50
CA CYS A 112 -12.57 0.05 -9.31
C CYS A 112 -13.46 -1.20 -9.41
N MET A 113 -14.63 -1.19 -8.76
CA MET A 113 -15.57 -2.30 -8.82
C MET A 113 -16.20 -2.47 -10.21
N LYS A 114 -16.51 -1.37 -10.90
CA LYS A 114 -17.01 -1.40 -12.28
C LYS A 114 -15.99 -2.07 -13.19
N GLN A 115 -14.74 -1.60 -13.16
CA GLN A 115 -13.65 -2.19 -13.96
C GLN A 115 -13.47 -3.68 -13.66
N ALA A 116 -13.52 -4.09 -12.38
CA ALA A 116 -13.41 -5.49 -12.01
C ALA A 116 -14.54 -6.36 -12.57
N ARG A 117 -15.77 -5.84 -12.58
CA ARG A 117 -16.93 -6.56 -13.17
C ARG A 117 -16.82 -6.68 -14.69
N GLU A 118 -16.37 -5.62 -15.36
CA GLU A 118 -16.16 -5.63 -16.82
C GLU A 118 -15.08 -6.65 -17.18
N THR A 119 -13.92 -6.61 -16.52
CA THR A 119 -12.84 -7.58 -16.70
C THR A 119 -13.30 -9.03 -16.39
N GLY A 120 -14.06 -9.21 -15.30
CA GLY A 120 -14.61 -10.53 -14.95
C GLY A 120 -15.55 -11.07 -16.01
N LYS A 121 -16.38 -10.22 -16.60
CA LYS A 121 -17.27 -10.61 -17.71
C LYS A 121 -16.49 -10.99 -18.96
N GLU A 122 -15.48 -10.21 -19.32
CA GLU A 122 -14.62 -10.46 -20.49
C GLU A 122 -13.84 -11.79 -20.37
N LEU A 123 -13.34 -12.08 -19.16
CA LEU A 123 -12.54 -13.29 -18.90
C LEU A 123 -13.38 -14.51 -18.47
N GLY A 124 -14.69 -14.37 -18.33
CA GLY A 124 -15.55 -15.46 -17.80
C GLY A 124 -15.23 -15.81 -16.34
N CYS A 125 -14.71 -14.88 -15.56
CA CYS A 125 -14.28 -15.06 -14.18
C CYS A 125 -15.28 -14.47 -13.17
N GLU A 126 -15.34 -15.09 -11.98
CA GLU A 126 -16.01 -14.48 -10.83
C GLU A 126 -15.23 -13.24 -10.36
N VAL A 127 -15.90 -12.28 -9.70
CA VAL A 127 -15.23 -11.15 -9.06
C VAL A 127 -15.20 -11.36 -7.56
N VAL A 128 -14.00 -11.30 -6.98
CA VAL A 128 -13.78 -11.36 -5.53
C VAL A 128 -13.29 -10.01 -5.06
N GLU A 129 -14.05 -9.35 -4.19
CA GLU A 129 -13.65 -8.08 -3.60
C GLU A 129 -12.94 -8.32 -2.26
N ILE A 130 -11.79 -7.71 -2.08
CA ILE A 130 -11.15 -7.50 -0.78
C ILE A 130 -11.24 -6.01 -0.44
N THR A 131 -11.78 -5.70 0.73
CA THR A 131 -11.92 -4.32 1.23
C THR A 131 -11.44 -4.21 2.67
N ALA A 132 -10.83 -3.08 3.01
CA ALA A 132 -10.43 -2.78 4.39
C ALA A 132 -11.59 -2.20 5.22
N ILE A 133 -12.68 -1.79 4.57
CA ILE A 133 -13.81 -1.16 5.26
C ILE A 133 -14.80 -2.24 5.70
N LEU A 134 -14.94 -2.42 7.02
CA LEU A 134 -15.95 -3.30 7.59
C LEU A 134 -17.37 -2.84 7.20
N ARG A 135 -18.18 -3.76 6.71
CA ARG A 135 -19.61 -3.54 6.50
C ARG A 135 -20.36 -4.08 7.70
N LEU A 136 -21.20 -3.24 8.30
CA LEU A 136 -22.15 -3.66 9.36
C LEU A 136 -23.28 -4.53 8.80
N THR A 137 -23.56 -4.43 7.50
CA THR A 137 -24.48 -5.32 6.78
C THR A 137 -23.71 -6.54 6.25
N LYS A 138 -24.38 -7.70 6.14
CA LYS A 138 -23.77 -8.92 5.61
C LYS A 138 -23.04 -8.61 4.29
N PRO A 139 -21.74 -8.85 4.20
CA PRO A 139 -21.03 -8.70 2.95
C PRO A 139 -21.60 -9.66 1.91
N GLY A 140 -21.59 -9.27 0.64
CA GLY A 140 -21.95 -10.19 -0.44
C GLY A 140 -21.03 -11.42 -0.41
N LYS A 141 -21.52 -12.54 -0.95
CA LYS A 141 -20.83 -13.87 -0.96
C LYS A 141 -19.36 -13.80 -1.36
N TYR A 142 -18.97 -12.81 -2.13
CA TYR A 142 -17.62 -12.65 -2.67
C TYR A 142 -16.90 -11.38 -2.16
N CYS A 143 -17.40 -10.76 -1.10
CA CYS A 143 -16.74 -9.62 -0.44
C CYS A 143 -16.04 -10.11 0.82
N LEU A 144 -14.72 -10.08 0.81
CA LEU A 144 -13.87 -10.55 1.90
C LEU A 144 -13.42 -9.38 2.75
N GLN A 145 -13.54 -9.54 4.05
CA GLN A 145 -13.17 -8.55 5.04
C GLN A 145 -12.33 -9.21 6.13
N ALA A 146 -11.43 -8.45 6.72
CA ALA A 146 -10.62 -8.91 7.85
C ALA A 146 -9.86 -10.24 7.58
N LEU A 147 -9.30 -10.38 6.38
CA LEU A 147 -8.40 -11.49 6.08
C LEU A 147 -7.12 -11.38 6.91
N ASP A 148 -6.61 -12.53 7.34
CA ASP A 148 -5.24 -12.59 7.83
C ASP A 148 -4.24 -12.30 6.70
N PRO A 149 -3.01 -11.86 7.02
CA PRO A 149 -2.03 -11.45 6.01
C PRO A 149 -1.69 -12.54 4.99
N ILE A 150 -1.62 -13.79 5.41
CA ILE A 150 -1.26 -14.91 4.52
C ILE A 150 -2.41 -15.22 3.55
N SER A 151 -3.63 -15.28 4.04
CA SER A 151 -4.83 -15.41 3.19
C SER A 151 -4.94 -14.26 2.20
N PHE A 152 -4.70 -13.02 2.66
CA PHE A 152 -4.71 -11.84 1.79
C PHE A 152 -3.75 -11.98 0.61
N ILE A 153 -2.49 -12.33 0.87
CA ILE A 153 -1.47 -12.49 -0.17
C ILE A 153 -1.81 -13.67 -1.11
N SER A 154 -2.35 -14.76 -0.55
CA SER A 154 -2.72 -15.95 -1.31
C SER A 154 -3.80 -15.65 -2.36
N TYR A 155 -4.74 -14.73 -2.06
CA TYR A 155 -5.71 -14.28 -3.04
C TYR A 155 -5.06 -13.54 -4.23
N PHE A 156 -3.99 -12.79 -4.02
CA PHE A 156 -3.23 -12.19 -5.13
C PHE A 156 -2.52 -13.24 -5.97
N LYS A 157 -1.85 -14.19 -5.31
CA LYS A 157 -1.13 -15.27 -5.99
C LYS A 157 -2.03 -16.10 -6.89
N GLU A 158 -3.25 -16.44 -6.46
CA GLU A 158 -4.16 -17.32 -7.20
C GLU A 158 -5.12 -16.59 -8.15
N ALA A 159 -5.15 -15.25 -8.11
CA ALA A 159 -5.99 -14.46 -9.01
C ALA A 159 -5.62 -14.68 -10.49
N THR A 160 -6.63 -14.73 -11.36
CA THR A 160 -6.44 -14.72 -12.81
C THR A 160 -6.08 -13.32 -13.29
N PHE A 161 -6.68 -12.31 -12.69
CA PHE A 161 -6.47 -10.89 -12.97
C PHE A 161 -6.68 -10.08 -11.70
N VAL A 162 -6.01 -8.92 -11.58
CA VAL A 162 -6.18 -8.03 -10.44
C VAL A 162 -6.65 -6.66 -10.90
N VAL A 163 -7.66 -6.12 -10.22
CA VAL A 163 -8.07 -4.70 -10.35
C VAL A 163 -7.91 -4.06 -8.98
N THR A 164 -7.15 -2.99 -8.91
CA THR A 164 -6.84 -2.40 -7.60
C THR A 164 -6.82 -0.88 -7.64
N SER A 165 -7.19 -0.26 -6.52
CA SER A 165 -6.99 1.16 -6.24
C SER A 165 -5.89 1.37 -5.17
N SER A 166 -5.10 0.33 -4.86
CA SER A 166 -4.11 0.35 -3.79
C SER A 166 -2.69 0.22 -4.32
N PHE A 167 -1.77 0.98 -3.74
CA PHE A 167 -0.34 0.79 -3.98
C PHE A 167 0.11 -0.65 -3.71
N HIS A 168 -0.22 -1.23 -2.57
CA HIS A 168 0.16 -2.62 -2.26
C HIS A 168 -0.53 -3.62 -3.18
N GLY A 169 -1.73 -3.32 -3.68
CA GLY A 169 -2.36 -4.13 -4.73
C GLY A 169 -1.53 -4.17 -6.01
N THR A 170 -0.94 -3.03 -6.40
CA THR A 170 0.00 -2.95 -7.52
C THR A 170 1.27 -3.75 -7.23
N VAL A 171 1.88 -3.55 -6.04
CA VAL A 171 3.11 -4.26 -5.64
C VAL A 171 2.93 -5.77 -5.69
N PHE A 172 1.88 -6.32 -5.09
CA PHE A 172 1.63 -7.77 -5.11
C PHE A 172 1.28 -8.29 -6.50
N SER A 173 0.61 -7.49 -7.34
CA SER A 173 0.35 -7.89 -8.73
C SER A 173 1.65 -8.03 -9.52
N VAL A 174 2.57 -7.07 -9.39
CA VAL A 174 3.91 -7.14 -10.01
C VAL A 174 4.68 -8.33 -9.46
N LEU A 175 4.74 -8.48 -8.13
CA LEU A 175 5.47 -9.56 -7.46
C LEU A 175 5.00 -10.95 -7.92
N PHE A 176 3.69 -11.17 -8.04
CA PHE A 176 3.13 -12.46 -8.47
C PHE A 176 2.90 -12.54 -9.99
N HIS A 177 3.48 -11.62 -10.78
CA HIS A 177 3.37 -11.59 -12.25
C HIS A 177 1.91 -11.68 -12.73
N LYS A 178 0.98 -11.02 -12.04
CA LYS A 178 -0.43 -11.02 -12.42
C LYS A 178 -0.72 -9.91 -13.41
N PRO A 179 -1.52 -10.15 -14.45
CA PRO A 179 -2.07 -9.07 -15.24
C PRO A 179 -2.99 -8.22 -14.34
N PHE A 180 -2.94 -6.90 -14.47
CA PHE A 180 -3.71 -6.03 -13.58
C PHE A 180 -4.07 -4.68 -14.19
N TYR A 181 -5.11 -4.07 -13.62
CA TYR A 181 -5.43 -2.66 -13.81
C TYR A 181 -5.31 -1.90 -12.50
N VAL A 182 -4.70 -0.72 -12.57
CA VAL A 182 -4.71 0.26 -11.46
C VAL A 182 -5.77 1.30 -11.76
N VAL A 183 -6.79 1.36 -10.92
CA VAL A 183 -7.82 2.39 -11.00
C VAL A 183 -7.42 3.55 -10.11
N GLY A 184 -7.10 4.68 -10.73
CA GLY A 184 -6.57 5.84 -10.03
C GLY A 184 -7.53 6.39 -8.97
N MET A 185 -6.97 6.79 -7.84
CA MET A 185 -7.66 7.52 -6.76
C MET A 185 -7.28 9.02 -6.81
N GLY A 186 -7.30 9.63 -7.98
CA GLY A 186 -6.89 11.03 -8.14
C GLY A 186 -5.46 11.27 -7.61
N ASN A 187 -5.29 12.27 -6.75
CA ASN A 187 -3.98 12.64 -6.16
C ASN A 187 -3.30 11.55 -5.34
N LEU A 188 -3.99 10.47 -4.98
CA LEU A 188 -3.42 9.34 -4.23
C LEU A 188 -2.81 8.26 -5.15
N GLY A 189 -3.00 8.36 -6.47
CA GLY A 189 -2.52 7.40 -7.46
C GLY A 189 -1.03 7.50 -7.79
N GLY A 190 -0.37 8.62 -7.45
CA GLY A 190 1.03 8.90 -7.83
C GLY A 190 2.04 7.83 -7.38
N ARG A 191 1.83 7.20 -6.23
CA ARG A 191 2.71 6.13 -5.72
C ARG A 191 2.71 4.87 -6.59
N SER A 192 1.55 4.48 -7.10
CA SER A 192 1.45 3.33 -8.02
C SER A 192 2.07 3.65 -9.38
N ALA A 193 1.93 4.90 -9.86
CA ALA A 193 2.55 5.35 -11.10
C ALA A 193 4.09 5.40 -11.00
N ALA A 194 4.64 5.72 -9.83
CA ALA A 194 6.09 5.73 -9.60
C ALA A 194 6.71 4.33 -9.51
N LEU A 195 5.91 3.28 -9.33
CA LEU A 195 6.34 1.88 -9.31
C LEU A 195 6.39 1.27 -10.71
N LEU A 196 5.56 1.77 -11.63
CA LEU A 196 5.39 1.27 -13.00
C LEU A 196 6.23 2.04 -14.00
#